data_75bcce8e86e35b95980cf12deeb3b4bf
#
_entry.id   75bcce8e86e35b95980cf12deeb3b4bf
#
_cell.length_a   1.000
_cell.length_b   1.000
_cell.length_c   1.000
_cell.angle_alpha   90.00
_cell.angle_beta   90.00
_cell.angle_gamma   90.00
#
_symmetry.space_group_name_H-M   'P 1'
#
loop_
_entity.id
_entity.type
_entity.pdbx_description
1 polymer ?
#
loop_
_entity_poly.entity_id
_entity_poly.type
_entity_poly.pdbx_seq_one_letter_code
_entity_poly.pdbx_strand_id
1 'polypeptide(L)'
;KKRNLYPKVLSKGEVNLGLINGEEVGLNVALMNGEIIGLPTNLQAPPQLGLTDFQKKLGVRDELIELSVYVFQETTARLANFFKKTKINIIYIPSPVSSYKIVSSHVHARGFMQDPYVTETTVAEEKHIKLCNTIKRFAESNNFSFINITKSIRLAASVEFLHGPLDWDHFNKRGYQILSDELVG
;
A
#
# COMPACT_ATOMS: atom_id res chain seq x y z
N LYS A 1 -0.86 9.49 26.77
CA LYS A 1 0.52 9.18 26.33
C LYS A 1 0.57 9.47 24.84
N LYS A 2 1.37 10.48 24.39
CA LYS A 2 1.64 10.70 22.97
C LYS A 2 2.41 9.48 22.49
N ARG A 3 1.84 8.66 21.60
CA ARG A 3 2.57 7.61 20.90
C ARG A 3 3.63 8.27 20.03
N ASN A 4 4.87 7.82 20.13
CA ASN A 4 5.92 8.21 19.18
C ASN A 4 5.52 7.64 17.82
N LEU A 5 4.96 8.49 16.97
CA LEU A 5 4.48 8.17 15.61
C LEU A 5 5.60 8.22 14.57
N TYR A 6 6.85 8.46 15.00
CA TYR A 6 7.98 8.51 14.10
C TYR A 6 8.55 7.11 13.85
N PRO A 7 8.91 6.80 12.61
CA PRO A 7 9.59 5.56 12.28
C PRO A 7 10.89 5.45 13.06
N LYS A 8 11.17 4.26 13.55
CA LYS A 8 12.38 3.96 14.31
C LYS A 8 13.35 3.23 13.38
N VAL A 9 14.61 3.66 13.37
CA VAL A 9 15.69 2.85 12.78
C VAL A 9 15.82 1.58 13.62
N LEU A 10 15.74 0.43 12.97
CA LEU A 10 15.77 -0.87 13.61
C LEU A 10 17.18 -1.47 13.52
N SER A 11 17.63 -2.13 14.59
CA SER A 11 18.81 -2.96 14.54
C SER A 11 18.56 -4.24 13.73
N LYS A 12 19.63 -4.87 13.20
CA LYS A 12 19.48 -6.15 12.46
C LYS A 12 18.80 -7.25 13.28
N GLY A 13 18.93 -7.25 14.61
CA GLY A 13 18.28 -8.21 15.48
C GLY A 13 16.77 -7.96 15.61
N GLU A 14 16.34 -6.71 15.66
CA GLU A 14 14.91 -6.33 15.71
C GLU A 14 14.18 -6.69 14.42
N VAL A 15 14.87 -6.63 13.26
CA VAL A 15 14.29 -6.98 11.95
C VAL A 15 13.95 -8.47 11.85
N ASN A 16 14.78 -9.33 12.44
CA ASN A 16 14.61 -10.78 12.34
C ASN A 16 13.45 -11.32 13.19
N LEU A 17 12.97 -10.56 14.15
CA LEU A 17 12.02 -11.06 15.16
C LEU A 17 10.63 -10.45 15.04
N GLY A 18 10.43 -9.37 14.27
CA GLY A 18 9.17 -8.61 14.30
C GLY A 18 8.84 -8.09 15.71
N LEU A 19 9.85 -8.11 16.60
CA LEU A 19 9.71 -7.79 18.01
C LEU A 19 10.41 -6.47 18.31
N ILE A 20 9.69 -5.53 18.89
CA ILE A 20 10.29 -4.37 19.59
C ILE A 20 10.01 -4.57 21.07
N ASN A 21 11.08 -4.70 21.89
CA ASN A 21 11.01 -4.91 23.34
C ASN A 21 10.24 -6.18 23.74
N GLY A 22 10.33 -7.28 22.96
CA GLY A 22 9.66 -8.54 23.27
C GLY A 22 8.16 -8.57 22.96
N GLU A 23 7.58 -7.50 22.44
CA GLU A 23 6.21 -7.46 21.97
C GLU A 23 6.18 -7.58 20.42
N GLU A 24 5.32 -8.44 19.89
CA GLU A 24 5.04 -8.46 18.45
C GLU A 24 4.47 -7.11 18.03
N VAL A 25 5.28 -6.34 17.37
CA VAL A 25 4.83 -5.07 16.77
C VAL A 25 4.59 -5.34 15.30
N GLY A 26 3.35 -5.19 14.87
CA GLY A 26 2.99 -5.28 13.46
C GLY A 26 3.63 -4.14 12.66
N LEU A 27 4.96 -4.20 12.49
CA LEU A 27 5.72 -3.23 11.72
C LEU A 27 6.09 -3.81 10.38
N ASN A 28 5.72 -3.11 9.32
CA ASN A 28 6.34 -3.28 8.03
C ASN A 28 7.75 -2.69 8.09
N VAL A 29 8.74 -3.43 7.63
CA VAL A 29 10.14 -3.02 7.66
C VAL A 29 10.59 -2.69 6.24
N ALA A 30 11.11 -1.49 6.05
CA ALA A 30 11.54 -1.00 4.74
C ALA A 30 13.00 -0.56 4.74
N LEU A 31 13.58 -0.49 3.53
CA LEU A 31 14.90 0.10 3.29
C LEU A 31 14.73 1.56 2.83
N MET A 32 15.37 2.50 3.55
CA MET A 32 15.38 3.91 3.19
C MET A 32 16.78 4.48 3.48
N ASN A 33 17.38 5.19 2.53
CA ASN A 33 18.76 5.71 2.62
C ASN A 33 19.82 4.66 3.00
N GLY A 34 19.60 3.39 2.63
CA GLY A 34 20.46 2.28 3.02
C GLY A 34 20.29 1.80 4.47
N GLU A 35 19.38 2.40 5.22
CA GLU A 35 19.05 2.00 6.59
C GLU A 35 17.74 1.19 6.64
N ILE A 36 17.65 0.30 7.61
CA ILE A 36 16.45 -0.49 7.86
C ILE A 36 15.56 0.26 8.83
N ILE A 37 14.35 0.58 8.40
CA ILE A 37 13.39 1.36 9.19
C ILE A 37 12.10 0.59 9.41
N GLY A 38 11.47 0.75 10.56
CA GLY A 38 10.12 0.29 10.83
C GLY A 38 9.10 1.29 10.30
N LEU A 39 8.22 0.84 9.41
CA LEU A 39 7.06 1.63 8.98
C LEU A 39 5.93 1.43 10.00
N PRO A 40 5.31 2.51 10.48
CA PRO A 40 4.13 2.39 11.33
C PRO A 40 3.03 1.64 10.59
N THR A 41 2.40 0.70 11.28
CA THR A 41 1.16 0.09 10.83
C THR A 41 0.04 0.60 11.70
N ASN A 42 -1.13 0.86 11.13
CA ASN A 42 -2.34 1.14 11.91
C ASN A 42 -2.87 -0.13 12.60
N LEU A 43 -2.08 -1.21 12.57
CA LEU A 43 -2.39 -2.48 13.16
C LEU A 43 -2.07 -2.49 14.65
N GLN A 44 -3.10 -2.33 15.44
CA GLN A 44 -3.12 -2.97 16.74
C GLN A 44 -3.62 -4.40 16.52
N ALA A 45 -2.72 -5.35 16.27
CA ALA A 45 -3.07 -6.73 16.48
C ALA A 45 -3.47 -6.87 17.95
N PRO A 46 -4.64 -7.43 18.27
CA PRO A 46 -4.94 -7.75 19.64
C PRO A 46 -3.84 -8.72 20.15
N PRO A 47 -3.25 -8.49 21.33
CA PRO A 47 -2.08 -9.21 21.82
C PRO A 47 -2.31 -10.71 22.09
N GLN A 48 -3.44 -11.28 21.71
CA GLN A 48 -3.88 -12.62 22.11
C GLN A 48 -4.23 -13.58 20.96
N LEU A 49 -4.14 -13.14 19.70
CA LEU A 49 -4.38 -14.05 18.59
C LEU A 49 -3.05 -14.67 18.16
N GLY A 50 -2.86 -15.95 18.47
CA GLY A 50 -1.73 -16.71 17.95
C GLY A 50 -1.67 -16.59 16.42
N LEU A 51 -0.48 -16.28 15.88
CA LEU A 51 -0.21 -16.07 14.46
C LEU A 51 -0.83 -17.13 13.54
N THR A 52 -1.00 -18.37 14.03
CA THR A 52 -1.50 -19.50 13.22
C THR A 52 -2.98 -19.41 12.84
N ASP A 53 -3.86 -18.90 13.70
CA ASP A 53 -5.29 -18.74 13.39
C ASP A 53 -5.56 -17.46 12.62
N PHE A 54 -4.73 -16.48 12.82
CA PHE A 54 -4.75 -15.22 12.11
C PHE A 54 -4.29 -15.39 10.66
N GLN A 55 -3.23 -16.15 10.41
CA GLN A 55 -2.70 -16.43 9.06
C GLN A 55 -3.70 -17.18 8.17
N LYS A 56 -4.55 -18.02 8.71
CA LYS A 56 -5.53 -18.82 7.94
C LYS A 56 -6.78 -18.05 7.53
N LYS A 57 -7.11 -16.93 8.18
CA LYS A 57 -8.35 -16.19 7.92
C LYS A 57 -8.20 -14.96 7.02
N LEU A 58 -6.99 -14.55 6.67
CA LEU A 58 -6.75 -13.14 6.37
C LEU A 58 -5.82 -12.87 5.20
N GLY A 59 -6.08 -13.40 4.05
CA GLY A 59 -5.68 -12.72 2.81
C GLY A 59 -6.75 -11.68 2.43
N VAL A 60 -6.43 -10.56 1.80
CA VAL A 60 -7.42 -9.89 0.97
C VAL A 60 -7.92 -10.97 0.03
N ARG A 61 -9.17 -11.39 0.21
CA ARG A 61 -9.73 -12.47 -0.58
C ARG A 61 -9.69 -12.01 -2.02
N ASP A 62 -9.14 -12.82 -2.90
CA ASP A 62 -9.02 -12.49 -4.32
C ASP A 62 -10.38 -12.11 -4.89
N GLU A 63 -11.46 -12.74 -4.38
CA GLU A 63 -12.83 -12.42 -4.75
C GLU A 63 -13.22 -10.95 -4.43
N LEU A 64 -12.71 -10.38 -3.33
CA LEU A 64 -12.99 -8.98 -2.98
C LEU A 64 -12.20 -8.01 -3.89
N ILE A 65 -10.99 -8.38 -4.29
CA ILE A 65 -10.23 -7.61 -5.28
C ILE A 65 -10.96 -7.66 -6.62
N GLU A 66 -11.38 -8.84 -7.06
CA GLU A 66 -12.10 -9.03 -8.32
C GLU A 66 -13.43 -8.27 -8.33
N LEU A 67 -14.19 -8.34 -7.24
CA LEU A 67 -15.43 -7.57 -7.10
C LEU A 67 -15.17 -6.06 -7.13
N SER A 68 -14.13 -5.58 -6.43
CA SER A 68 -13.76 -4.15 -6.42
C SER A 68 -13.34 -3.67 -7.80
N VAL A 69 -12.56 -4.48 -8.52
CA VAL A 69 -12.17 -4.19 -9.90
C VAL A 69 -13.39 -4.16 -10.81
N TYR A 70 -14.29 -5.12 -10.69
CA TYR A 70 -15.54 -5.17 -11.47
C TYR A 70 -16.38 -3.90 -11.23
N VAL A 71 -16.64 -3.54 -9.98
CA VAL A 71 -17.38 -2.31 -9.64
C VAL A 71 -16.70 -1.06 -10.20
N PHE A 72 -15.39 -0.98 -10.08
CA PHE A 72 -14.61 0.13 -10.66
C PHE A 72 -14.79 0.20 -12.18
N GLN A 73 -14.65 -0.91 -12.89
CA GLN A 73 -14.78 -0.98 -14.35
C GLN A 73 -16.18 -0.57 -14.81
N GLU A 74 -17.23 -1.14 -14.21
CA GLU A 74 -18.62 -0.82 -14.52
C GLU A 74 -18.95 0.65 -14.25
N THR A 75 -18.51 1.17 -13.11
CA THR A 75 -18.73 2.59 -12.77
C THR A 75 -18.02 3.51 -13.74
N THR A 76 -16.76 3.23 -14.07
CA THR A 76 -15.98 4.06 -15.00
C THR A 76 -16.56 4.03 -16.42
N ALA A 77 -17.00 2.85 -16.88
CA ALA A 77 -17.66 2.73 -18.18
C ALA A 77 -18.99 3.51 -18.23
N ARG A 78 -19.79 3.50 -17.18
CA ARG A 78 -21.01 4.31 -17.07
C ARG A 78 -20.71 5.80 -17.07
N LEU A 79 -19.69 6.24 -16.34
CA LEU A 79 -19.23 7.65 -16.36
C LEU A 79 -18.79 8.07 -17.75
N ALA A 80 -18.04 7.23 -18.47
CA ALA A 80 -17.62 7.50 -19.84
C ALA A 80 -18.81 7.65 -20.79
N ASN A 81 -19.82 6.80 -20.67
CA ASN A 81 -21.04 6.87 -21.44
C ASN A 81 -21.87 8.13 -21.13
N PHE A 82 -21.87 8.57 -19.88
CA PHE A 82 -22.57 9.78 -19.46
C PHE A 82 -21.84 11.05 -19.93
N PHE A 83 -20.51 11.08 -19.82
CA PHE A 83 -19.67 12.21 -20.16
C PHE A 83 -18.93 12.01 -21.51
N LYS A 84 -19.65 11.77 -22.59
CA LYS A 84 -19.11 11.38 -23.92
C LYS A 84 -18.05 12.32 -24.49
N LYS A 85 -17.98 13.57 -24.04
CA LYS A 85 -17.01 14.59 -24.53
C LYS A 85 -15.85 14.82 -23.56
N THR A 86 -15.81 14.07 -22.46
CA THR A 86 -14.80 14.25 -21.41
C THR A 86 -13.70 13.21 -21.56
N LYS A 87 -12.45 13.63 -21.50
CA LYS A 87 -11.31 12.72 -21.42
C LYS A 87 -11.22 12.16 -20.01
N ILE A 88 -11.22 10.83 -19.88
CA ILE A 88 -11.05 10.14 -18.60
C ILE A 88 -9.57 9.79 -18.43
N ASN A 89 -9.02 10.19 -17.31
CA ASN A 89 -7.68 9.80 -16.87
C ASN A 89 -7.80 8.92 -15.64
N ILE A 90 -7.23 7.72 -15.67
CA ILE A 90 -7.14 6.80 -14.56
C ILE A 90 -5.76 6.89 -13.97
N ILE A 91 -5.68 7.23 -12.68
CA ILE A 91 -4.41 7.35 -11.95
C ILE A 91 -4.31 6.17 -11.00
N TYR A 92 -3.24 5.39 -11.13
CA TYR A 92 -2.93 4.31 -10.21
C TYR A 92 -1.96 4.81 -9.13
N ILE A 93 -2.47 4.84 -7.90
CA ILE A 93 -1.73 5.24 -6.70
C ILE A 93 -1.38 3.97 -5.93
N PRO A 94 -0.10 3.66 -5.66
CA PRO A 94 0.27 2.50 -4.87
C PRO A 94 -0.20 2.65 -3.42
N SER A 95 -0.55 1.53 -2.79
CA SER A 95 -0.81 1.51 -1.35
C SER A 95 0.45 1.88 -0.56
N PRO A 96 0.34 2.29 0.72
CA PRO A 96 1.52 2.54 1.55
C PRO A 96 2.52 1.38 1.56
N VAL A 97 2.04 0.14 1.68
CA VAL A 97 2.90 -1.06 1.62
C VAL A 97 3.63 -1.19 0.28
N SER A 98 2.96 -0.87 -0.83
CA SER A 98 3.55 -0.96 -2.18
C SER A 98 4.41 0.26 -2.55
N SER A 99 4.41 1.30 -1.72
CA SER A 99 5.18 2.53 -1.93
C SER A 99 6.63 2.42 -1.47
N TYR A 100 6.92 1.56 -0.50
CA TYR A 100 8.26 1.39 0.09
C TYR A 100 8.90 0.07 -0.33
N LYS A 101 10.24 0.02 -0.29
CA LYS A 101 10.98 -1.23 -0.47
C LYS A 101 10.94 -2.05 0.82
N ILE A 102 9.92 -2.87 0.97
CA ILE A 102 9.76 -3.75 2.13
C ILE A 102 10.87 -4.81 2.12
N VAL A 103 11.51 -5.04 3.26
CA VAL A 103 12.60 -6.02 3.45
C VAL A 103 12.25 -7.11 4.46
N SER A 104 11.14 -6.98 5.19
CA SER A 104 10.59 -8.08 5.99
C SER A 104 9.99 -9.16 5.08
N SER A 105 10.04 -10.41 5.52
CA SER A 105 9.45 -11.54 4.77
C SER A 105 7.93 -11.45 4.67
N HIS A 106 7.30 -10.75 5.59
CA HIS A 106 5.86 -10.56 5.65
C HIS A 106 5.51 -9.09 5.77
N VAL A 107 4.34 -8.74 5.27
CA VAL A 107 3.72 -7.43 5.43
C VAL A 107 2.44 -7.58 6.24
N HIS A 108 2.23 -6.58 7.10
CA HIS A 108 0.99 -6.39 7.84
C HIS A 108 0.20 -5.31 7.13
N ALA A 109 -1.03 -5.58 6.78
CA ALA A 109 -1.90 -4.63 6.13
C ALA A 109 -3.29 -4.64 6.72
N ARG A 110 -4.00 -3.54 6.56
CA ARG A 110 -5.40 -3.40 6.92
C ARG A 110 -6.17 -2.90 5.70
N GLY A 111 -7.14 -3.67 5.27
CA GLY A 111 -8.09 -3.21 4.26
C GLY A 111 -9.16 -2.31 4.87
N PHE A 112 -9.79 -1.46 4.06
CA PHE A 112 -10.95 -0.69 4.49
C PHE A 112 -12.06 -1.64 4.92
N MET A 113 -12.59 -1.45 6.14
CA MET A 113 -13.62 -2.31 6.74
C MET A 113 -13.26 -3.80 6.84
N GLN A 114 -11.97 -4.14 6.85
CA GLN A 114 -11.49 -5.50 6.98
C GLN A 114 -10.65 -5.66 8.25
N ASP A 115 -10.62 -6.89 8.75
CA ASP A 115 -9.67 -7.23 9.79
C ASP A 115 -8.22 -7.11 9.27
N PRO A 116 -7.29 -6.74 10.14
CA PRO A 116 -5.88 -6.72 9.81
C PRO A 116 -5.42 -8.10 9.31
N TYR A 117 -4.55 -8.13 8.32
CA TYR A 117 -4.01 -9.38 7.80
C TYR A 117 -2.49 -9.33 7.62
N VAL A 118 -1.90 -10.52 7.62
CA VAL A 118 -0.48 -10.72 7.36
C VAL A 118 -0.34 -11.56 6.10
N THR A 119 0.55 -11.16 5.20
CA THR A 119 0.85 -11.92 3.99
C THR A 119 2.35 -11.87 3.69
N GLU A 120 2.86 -12.80 2.90
CA GLU A 120 4.22 -12.73 2.41
C GLU A 120 4.42 -11.48 1.55
N THR A 121 5.58 -10.84 1.69
CA THR A 121 5.92 -9.62 0.93
C THR A 121 5.88 -9.85 -0.57
N THR A 122 6.35 -11.02 -1.03
CA THR A 122 6.30 -11.42 -2.43
C THR A 122 4.86 -11.53 -2.95
N VAL A 123 3.97 -12.14 -2.19
CA VAL A 123 2.54 -12.26 -2.53
C VAL A 123 1.87 -10.88 -2.58
N ALA A 124 2.20 -9.99 -1.64
CA ALA A 124 1.68 -8.62 -1.66
C ALA A 124 2.13 -7.86 -2.91
N GLU A 125 3.39 -8.00 -3.30
CA GLU A 125 3.93 -7.37 -4.52
C GLU A 125 3.30 -7.95 -5.79
N GLU A 126 3.13 -9.26 -5.89
CA GLU A 126 2.45 -9.90 -7.02
C GLU A 126 1.01 -9.43 -7.17
N LYS A 127 0.26 -9.31 -6.08
CA LYS A 127 -1.10 -8.77 -6.07
C LYS A 127 -1.14 -7.32 -6.52
N HIS A 128 -0.19 -6.49 -6.06
CA HIS A 128 -0.05 -5.11 -6.50
C HIS A 128 0.17 -5.01 -8.02
N ILE A 129 1.12 -5.79 -8.55
CA ILE A 129 1.43 -5.83 -9.99
C ILE A 129 0.23 -6.32 -10.80
N LYS A 130 -0.43 -7.41 -10.37
CA LYS A 130 -1.63 -7.95 -11.01
C LYS A 130 -2.75 -6.91 -11.08
N LEU A 131 -3.02 -6.23 -9.96
CA LEU A 131 -4.06 -5.20 -9.90
C LEU A 131 -3.73 -4.02 -10.83
N CYS A 132 -2.51 -3.48 -10.75
CA CYS A 132 -2.07 -2.39 -11.61
C CYS A 132 -2.23 -2.73 -13.10
N ASN A 133 -1.77 -3.92 -13.52
CA ASN A 133 -1.87 -4.39 -14.90
C ASN A 133 -3.33 -4.61 -15.33
N THR A 134 -4.20 -5.03 -14.43
CA THR A 134 -5.63 -5.20 -14.72
C THR A 134 -6.30 -3.86 -14.98
N ILE A 135 -6.04 -2.85 -14.14
CA ILE A 135 -6.58 -1.49 -14.33
C ILE A 135 -6.00 -0.84 -15.59
N LYS A 136 -4.70 -1.03 -15.84
CA LYS A 136 -4.05 -0.53 -17.08
C LYS A 136 -4.74 -1.08 -18.32
N ARG A 137 -4.90 -2.40 -18.42
CA ARG A 137 -5.56 -3.04 -19.58
C ARG A 137 -6.98 -2.54 -19.76
N PHE A 138 -7.74 -2.37 -18.68
CA PHE A 138 -9.07 -1.79 -18.75
C PHE A 138 -9.04 -0.36 -19.31
N ALA A 139 -8.13 0.48 -18.83
CA ALA A 139 -7.99 1.85 -19.32
C ALA A 139 -7.68 1.86 -20.85
N GLU A 140 -6.68 1.10 -21.28
CA GLU A 140 -6.26 1.00 -22.68
C GLU A 140 -7.40 0.46 -23.58
N SER A 141 -8.13 -0.55 -23.14
CA SER A 141 -9.26 -1.13 -23.90
C SER A 141 -10.44 -0.16 -24.08
N ASN A 142 -10.54 0.87 -23.24
CA ASN A 142 -11.61 1.87 -23.28
C ASN A 142 -11.12 3.25 -23.77
N ASN A 143 -9.89 3.36 -24.29
CA ASN A 143 -9.26 4.61 -24.71
C ASN A 143 -9.16 5.67 -23.59
N PHE A 144 -9.02 5.23 -22.34
CA PHE A 144 -8.74 6.09 -21.20
C PHE A 144 -7.22 6.27 -21.05
N SER A 145 -6.79 7.43 -20.59
CA SER A 145 -5.39 7.62 -20.18
C SER A 145 -5.12 6.87 -18.90
N PHE A 146 -3.96 6.23 -18.81
CA PHE A 146 -3.52 5.54 -17.62
C PHE A 146 -2.18 6.12 -17.12
N ILE A 147 -2.17 6.61 -15.91
CA ILE A 147 -1.00 7.20 -15.25
C ILE A 147 -0.66 6.34 -14.04
N ASN A 148 0.51 5.70 -14.05
CA ASN A 148 1.00 4.91 -12.94
C ASN A 148 2.15 5.62 -12.23
N ILE A 149 1.90 6.16 -11.04
CA ILE A 149 2.89 6.90 -10.26
C ILE A 149 3.76 6.03 -9.36
N THR A 150 3.63 4.69 -9.40
CA THR A 150 4.35 3.77 -8.50
C THR A 150 5.87 3.98 -8.57
N LYS A 151 6.43 4.18 -9.77
CA LYS A 151 7.87 4.34 -9.94
C LYS A 151 8.38 5.61 -9.24
N SER A 152 7.72 6.72 -9.45
CA SER A 152 8.11 8.02 -8.87
C SER A 152 7.92 8.02 -7.35
N ILE A 153 6.83 7.44 -6.88
CA ILE A 153 6.60 7.24 -5.44
C ILE A 153 7.70 6.36 -4.83
N ARG A 154 8.02 5.21 -5.41
CA ARG A 154 9.07 4.32 -4.89
C ARG A 154 10.45 4.96 -4.90
N LEU A 155 10.77 5.74 -5.92
CA LEU A 155 12.03 6.46 -5.99
C LEU A 155 12.15 7.46 -4.84
N ALA A 156 11.14 8.28 -4.62
CA ALA A 156 11.14 9.23 -3.52
C ALA A 156 11.07 8.53 -2.15
N ALA A 157 10.26 7.47 -2.02
CA ALA A 157 10.16 6.69 -0.79
C ALA A 157 11.46 5.97 -0.38
N SER A 158 12.42 5.84 -1.31
CA SER A 158 13.74 5.30 -0.99
C SER A 158 14.61 6.24 -0.15
N VAL A 159 14.25 7.52 -0.06
CA VAL A 159 15.03 8.56 0.64
C VAL A 159 14.22 9.33 1.67
N GLU A 160 12.90 9.36 1.59
CA GLU A 160 12.05 10.14 2.49
C GLU A 160 10.68 9.48 2.72
N PHE A 161 10.01 9.86 3.81
CA PHE A 161 8.64 9.40 4.06
C PHE A 161 7.64 10.18 3.22
N LEU A 162 6.75 9.45 2.57
CA LEU A 162 5.67 10.01 1.74
C LEU A 162 4.29 9.91 2.38
N HIS A 163 4.20 9.25 3.54
CA HIS A 163 3.00 9.09 4.34
C HIS A 163 3.24 9.58 5.77
N GLY A 164 2.18 9.83 6.52
CA GLY A 164 2.28 10.26 7.92
C GLY A 164 2.70 11.73 8.11
N PRO A 165 3.04 12.12 9.35
CA PRO A 165 3.07 11.29 10.57
C PRO A 165 1.71 11.14 11.28
N LEU A 166 0.68 11.90 10.91
CA LEU A 166 -0.63 11.86 11.56
C LEU A 166 -1.54 10.78 10.99
N ASP A 167 -1.41 10.54 9.70
CA ASP A 167 -2.19 9.56 8.94
C ASP A 167 -1.26 8.81 7.98
N TRP A 168 -1.07 7.53 8.24
CA TRP A 168 -0.18 6.67 7.45
C TRP A 168 -0.88 6.01 6.26
N ASP A 169 -2.18 6.16 6.14
CA ASP A 169 -2.95 5.64 5.01
C ASP A 169 -2.96 6.60 3.81
N HIS A 170 -2.63 7.88 4.04
CA HIS A 170 -2.61 8.92 3.02
C HIS A 170 -1.22 9.53 2.84
N PHE A 171 -0.99 10.06 1.65
CA PHE A 171 0.22 10.82 1.39
C PHE A 171 0.32 12.06 2.30
N ASN A 172 1.54 12.35 2.71
CA ASN A 172 1.87 13.66 3.27
C ASN A 172 2.01 14.72 2.14
N LYS A 173 2.36 15.95 2.50
CA LYS A 173 2.56 17.03 1.53
C LYS A 173 3.50 16.63 0.38
N ARG A 174 4.58 15.90 0.67
CA ARG A 174 5.56 15.48 -0.34
C ARG A 174 5.00 14.44 -1.30
N GLY A 175 4.29 13.46 -0.78
CA GLY A 175 3.63 12.45 -1.61
C GLY A 175 2.60 13.06 -2.55
N TYR A 176 1.79 14.03 -2.08
CA TYR A 176 0.87 14.77 -2.94
C TYR A 176 1.56 15.68 -3.95
N GLN A 177 2.74 16.24 -3.64
CA GLN A 177 3.52 16.99 -4.60
C GLN A 177 3.96 16.11 -5.78
N ILE A 178 4.48 14.93 -5.51
CA ILE A 178 4.88 13.97 -6.55
C ILE A 178 3.69 13.59 -7.43
N LEU A 179 2.54 13.32 -6.81
CA LEU A 179 1.31 13.05 -7.55
C LEU A 179 0.96 14.22 -8.49
N SER A 180 1.04 15.45 -8.00
CA SER A 180 0.77 16.65 -8.79
C SER A 180 1.74 16.79 -9.95
N ASP A 181 3.03 16.60 -9.71
CA ASP A 181 4.08 16.71 -10.72
C ASP A 181 3.87 15.71 -11.87
N GLU A 182 3.47 14.48 -11.56
CA GLU A 182 3.15 13.44 -12.56
C GLU A 182 1.87 13.72 -13.37
N LEU A 183 0.98 14.58 -12.85
CA LEU A 183 -0.26 14.92 -13.54
C LEU A 183 -0.11 16.14 -14.48
N VAL A 184 0.91 16.98 -14.25
CA VAL A 184 1.13 18.23 -15.01
C VAL A 184 2.21 18.05 -16.08
N GLY A 185 3.12 17.08 -15.91
CA GLY A 185 4.21 16.76 -16.85
C GLY A 185 3.74 15.90 -17.98
#